data_c1c68c021373e4fb74c1d13517ba722f
#
_entry.id   c1c68c021373e4fb74c1d13517ba722f
#
_cell.length_a   1.000
_cell.length_b   1.000
_cell.length_c   1.000
_cell.angle_alpha   90.00
_cell.angle_beta   90.00
_cell.angle_gamma   90.00
#
_symmetry.space_group_name_H-M   'P 1'
#
loop_
_entity.id
_entity.type
_entity.pdbx_description
1 polymer ?
#
loop_
_entity_poly.entity_id
_entity_poly.type
_entity_poly.pdbx_seq_one_letter_code
_entity_poly.pdbx_strand_id
1 'polypeptide(L)'
;MLSFDDVNKIVYYADKKGILQDTKQRKVIIIADMVKSGEGEGPVMPTCKNCGIIAVGFNPVKFDKVIASIMGFDYEKIPVIVRAAMKKEKYIIDDTPDNIMVKSNIEELDNRSNDEIKKIRYFDFEPTSGWKGHIEFD
;
A
#
# COMPACT_ATOMS: atom_id res chain seq x y z
N MET A 1 0.08 0.02 22.27
CA MET A 1 -0.22 -0.86 21.14
C MET A 1 0.75 -0.49 20.03
N LEU A 2 1.55 -1.44 19.53
CA LEU A 2 2.45 -1.20 18.38
C LEU A 2 1.62 -0.89 17.14
N SER A 3 1.98 0.17 16.43
CA SER A 3 1.35 0.52 15.15
C SER A 3 2.00 -0.26 14.00
N PHE A 4 1.36 -0.32 12.85
CA PHE A 4 1.96 -0.89 11.63
C PHE A 4 3.30 -0.23 11.28
N ASP A 5 3.45 1.05 11.59
CA ASP A 5 4.70 1.80 11.39
C ASP A 5 5.82 1.30 12.30
N ASP A 6 5.51 0.92 13.54
CA ASP A 6 6.51 0.40 14.49
C ASP A 6 7.02 -0.96 14.04
N VAL A 7 6.14 -1.81 13.51
CA VAL A 7 6.53 -3.09 12.91
C VAL A 7 7.47 -2.88 11.71
N ASN A 8 7.13 -1.96 10.81
CA ASN A 8 7.99 -1.62 9.67
C ASN A 8 9.34 -1.05 10.11
N LYS A 9 9.38 -0.20 11.16
CA LYS A 9 10.65 0.29 11.71
C LYS A 9 11.54 -0.87 12.19
N ILE A 10 10.97 -1.83 12.90
CA ILE A 10 11.70 -3.03 13.33
C ILE A 10 12.21 -3.80 12.12
N VAL A 11 11.35 -4.05 11.13
CA VAL A 11 11.71 -4.80 9.92
C VAL A 11 12.88 -4.14 9.19
N TYR A 12 12.89 -2.83 9.02
CA TYR A 12 13.91 -2.14 8.24
C TYR A 12 15.17 -1.79 9.04
N TYR A 13 15.04 -1.42 10.32
CA TYR A 13 16.13 -0.80 11.08
C TYR A 13 16.70 -1.64 12.22
N ALA A 14 16.01 -2.70 12.70
CA ALA A 14 16.57 -3.53 13.76
C ALA A 14 17.72 -4.38 13.24
N ASP A 15 18.82 -4.40 13.99
CA ASP A 15 19.96 -5.30 13.75
C ASP A 15 19.66 -6.73 14.25
N LYS A 16 20.66 -7.62 14.17
CA LYS A 16 20.53 -9.01 14.62
C LYS A 16 20.29 -9.18 16.12
N LYS A 17 20.52 -8.13 16.92
CA LYS A 17 20.28 -8.08 18.36
C LYS A 17 18.96 -7.44 18.72
N GLY A 18 18.18 -7.00 17.71
CA GLY A 18 16.90 -6.30 17.90
C GLY A 18 17.04 -4.81 18.24
N ILE A 19 18.25 -4.23 18.11
CA ILE A 19 18.49 -2.82 18.38
C ILE A 19 18.25 -2.03 17.10
N LEU A 20 17.41 -0.97 17.20
CA LEU A 20 17.15 -0.08 16.07
C LEU A 20 18.39 0.77 15.75
N GLN A 21 18.88 0.64 14.53
CA GLN A 21 20.00 1.40 13.98
C GLN A 21 19.49 2.65 13.25
N ASP A 22 20.38 3.61 12.97
CA ASP A 22 20.03 4.83 12.25
C ASP A 22 19.91 4.62 10.73
N THR A 23 20.47 3.54 10.21
CA THR A 23 20.40 3.15 8.81
C THR A 23 19.64 1.85 8.62
N LYS A 24 19.01 1.68 7.45
CA LYS A 24 18.31 0.44 7.12
C LYS A 24 19.26 -0.75 7.11
N GLN A 25 18.88 -1.80 7.80
CA GLN A 25 19.69 -3.01 8.00
C GLN A 25 19.42 -4.09 6.94
N ARG A 26 18.32 -3.95 6.19
CA ARG A 26 17.94 -4.93 5.16
C ARG A 26 17.13 -4.32 4.03
N LYS A 27 17.22 -4.97 2.87
CA LYS A 27 16.32 -4.73 1.74
C LYS A 27 15.09 -5.62 1.90
N VAL A 28 13.91 -5.08 1.64
CA VAL A 28 12.63 -5.80 1.74
C VAL A 28 11.97 -5.75 0.38
N ILE A 29 11.46 -6.90 -0.05
CA ILE A 29 10.58 -7.02 -1.22
C ILE A 29 9.16 -7.23 -0.69
N ILE A 30 8.23 -6.48 -1.23
CA ILE A 30 6.81 -6.56 -0.90
C ILE A 30 6.11 -7.19 -2.10
N ILE A 31 5.31 -8.21 -1.86
CA ILE A 31 4.56 -8.90 -2.92
C ILE A 31 3.11 -8.95 -2.48
N ALA A 32 2.21 -8.49 -3.35
CA ALA A 32 0.78 -8.69 -3.19
C ALA A 32 0.29 -9.68 -4.25
N ASP A 33 -0.26 -10.79 -3.79
CA ASP A 33 -1.02 -11.71 -4.63
C ASP A 33 -2.47 -11.25 -4.67
N MET A 34 -2.86 -10.67 -5.81
CA MET A 34 -4.21 -10.23 -6.11
C MET A 34 -4.80 -11.04 -7.27
N VAL A 35 -4.38 -12.28 -7.49
CA VAL A 35 -4.98 -13.14 -8.53
C VAL A 35 -6.45 -13.40 -8.18
N LYS A 36 -6.69 -13.79 -6.92
CA LYS A 36 -8.04 -13.83 -6.33
C LYS A 36 -8.01 -13.03 -5.04
N SER A 37 -8.72 -11.93 -5.02
CA SER A 37 -8.83 -11.04 -3.85
C SER A 37 -10.18 -11.22 -3.15
N GLY A 38 -10.31 -10.65 -1.97
CA GLY A 38 -11.55 -10.56 -1.24
C GLY A 38 -11.95 -9.11 -1.01
N GLU A 39 -13.23 -8.81 -1.13
CA GLU A 39 -13.81 -7.49 -0.85
C GLU A 39 -14.96 -7.60 0.15
N GLY A 40 -15.45 -6.48 0.66
CA GLY A 40 -16.55 -6.43 1.63
C GLY A 40 -16.12 -6.88 3.02
N GLU A 41 -16.84 -7.82 3.64
CA GLU A 41 -16.68 -8.19 5.04
C GLU A 41 -15.51 -9.19 5.29
N GLY A 42 -14.33 -8.84 4.78
CA GLY A 42 -13.12 -9.60 5.08
C GLY A 42 -12.62 -9.38 6.52
N PRO A 43 -11.83 -10.31 7.07
CA PRO A 43 -11.42 -11.59 6.48
C PRO A 43 -12.43 -12.73 6.69
N VAL A 44 -13.53 -12.51 7.41
CA VAL A 44 -14.43 -13.58 7.87
C VAL A 44 -15.39 -14.03 6.75
N MET A 45 -15.93 -13.09 6.00
CA MET A 45 -16.87 -13.36 4.90
C MET A 45 -16.62 -12.47 3.67
N PRO A 46 -15.41 -12.53 3.08
CA PRO A 46 -15.14 -11.73 1.89
C PRO A 46 -15.89 -12.25 0.67
N THR A 47 -16.32 -11.34 -0.18
CA THR A 47 -16.76 -11.67 -1.54
C THR A 47 -15.53 -11.83 -2.43
N CYS A 48 -15.49 -12.91 -3.22
CA CYS A 48 -14.35 -13.15 -4.12
C CYS A 48 -14.36 -12.19 -5.31
N LYS A 49 -13.22 -11.56 -5.56
CA LYS A 49 -12.97 -10.72 -6.74
C LYS A 49 -11.76 -11.24 -7.52
N ASN A 50 -11.97 -11.62 -8.77
CA ASN A 50 -10.89 -12.08 -9.66
C ASN A 50 -10.17 -10.86 -10.26
N CYS A 51 -8.97 -10.58 -9.79
CA CYS A 51 -8.18 -9.42 -10.24
C CYS A 51 -7.08 -9.80 -11.22
N GLY A 52 -6.49 -10.99 -11.10
CA GLY A 52 -5.46 -11.48 -12.02
C GLY A 52 -4.13 -10.72 -11.93
N ILE A 53 -3.85 -10.05 -10.81
CA ILE A 53 -2.66 -9.21 -10.64
C ILE A 53 -1.73 -9.81 -9.58
N ILE A 54 -0.42 -9.76 -9.85
CA ILE A 54 0.63 -9.88 -8.86
C ILE A 54 1.41 -8.57 -8.89
N ALA A 55 1.50 -7.90 -7.75
CA ALA A 55 2.23 -6.65 -7.61
C ALA A 55 3.49 -6.83 -6.77
N VAL A 56 4.57 -6.10 -7.14
CA VAL A 56 5.86 -6.14 -6.44
C VAL A 56 6.33 -4.71 -6.18
N GLY A 57 6.84 -4.45 -4.98
CA GLY A 57 7.42 -3.17 -4.62
C GLY A 57 8.52 -3.29 -3.56
N PHE A 58 9.21 -2.18 -3.31
CA PHE A 58 10.33 -2.13 -2.37
C PHE A 58 10.13 -1.11 -1.25
N ASN A 59 9.11 -0.28 -1.37
CA ASN A 59 8.75 0.74 -0.40
C ASN A 59 7.30 0.52 0.04
N PRO A 60 7.04 0.20 1.31
CA PRO A 60 5.69 -0.19 1.75
C PRO A 60 4.67 0.93 1.61
N VAL A 61 5.05 2.18 1.88
CA VAL A 61 4.11 3.31 1.80
C VAL A 61 3.72 3.59 0.35
N LYS A 62 4.70 3.62 -0.56
CA LYS A 62 4.43 3.78 -2.00
C LYS A 62 3.62 2.62 -2.55
N PHE A 63 3.95 1.41 -2.11
CA PHE A 63 3.24 0.20 -2.52
C PHE A 63 1.78 0.24 -2.10
N ASP A 64 1.50 0.56 -0.82
CA ASP A 64 0.13 0.65 -0.31
C ASP A 64 -0.68 1.76 -0.99
N LYS A 65 -0.05 2.92 -1.30
CA LYS A 65 -0.69 3.98 -2.09
C LYS A 65 -1.15 3.48 -3.46
N VAL A 66 -0.28 2.77 -4.18
CA VAL A 66 -0.59 2.24 -5.51
C VAL A 66 -1.68 1.18 -5.44
N ILE A 67 -1.57 0.23 -4.50
CA ILE A 67 -2.57 -0.83 -4.35
C ILE A 67 -3.93 -0.24 -3.98
N ALA A 68 -4.00 0.71 -3.04
CA ALA A 68 -5.24 1.39 -2.70
C ALA A 68 -5.86 2.07 -3.93
N SER A 69 -5.05 2.77 -4.74
CA SER A 69 -5.50 3.42 -5.97
C SER A 69 -6.03 2.43 -7.01
N ILE A 70 -5.34 1.29 -7.20
CA ILE A 70 -5.78 0.20 -8.11
C ILE A 70 -7.10 -0.40 -7.62
N MET A 71 -7.28 -0.53 -6.30
CA MET A 71 -8.51 -1.04 -5.70
C MET A 71 -9.68 -0.06 -5.82
N GLY A 72 -9.45 1.21 -6.15
CA GLY A 72 -10.48 2.24 -6.21
C GLY A 72 -10.67 3.00 -4.89
N PHE A 73 -9.70 2.92 -3.98
CA PHE A 73 -9.74 3.64 -2.70
C PHE A 73 -8.84 4.87 -2.69
N ASP A 74 -9.31 5.93 -2.04
CA ASP A 74 -8.54 7.13 -1.82
C ASP A 74 -7.54 6.92 -0.67
N TYR A 75 -6.27 6.68 -1.00
CA TYR A 75 -5.23 6.47 0.00
C TYR A 75 -5.04 7.67 0.94
N GLU A 76 -5.45 8.89 0.54
CA GLU A 76 -5.40 10.10 1.38
C GLU A 76 -6.45 10.05 2.51
N LYS A 77 -7.48 9.22 2.36
CA LYS A 77 -8.50 8.96 3.38
C LYS A 77 -8.15 7.74 4.26
N ILE A 78 -7.03 7.03 3.99
CA ILE A 78 -6.59 5.87 4.77
C ILE A 78 -5.56 6.29 5.83
N PRO A 79 -5.93 6.36 7.13
CA PRO A 79 -5.09 6.98 8.15
C PRO A 79 -3.71 6.33 8.36
N VAL A 80 -3.58 5.03 8.14
CA VAL A 80 -2.30 4.33 8.29
C VAL A 80 -1.32 4.74 7.20
N ILE A 81 -1.77 4.89 5.96
CA ILE A 81 -0.95 5.32 4.82
C ILE A 81 -0.53 6.78 5.00
N VAL A 82 -1.49 7.65 5.35
CA VAL A 82 -1.23 9.08 5.57
C VAL A 82 -0.22 9.29 6.69
N ARG A 83 -0.40 8.62 7.83
CA ARG A 83 0.53 8.73 8.97
C ARG A 83 1.92 8.22 8.64
N ALA A 84 2.02 7.11 7.93
CA ALA A 84 3.32 6.56 7.51
C ALA A 84 4.06 7.50 6.54
N ALA A 85 3.34 8.20 5.65
CA ALA A 85 3.90 9.18 4.73
C ALA A 85 4.38 10.47 5.43
N MET A 86 3.77 10.85 6.55
CA MET A 86 4.10 12.08 7.29
C MET A 86 5.27 11.94 8.28
N LYS A 87 5.65 10.73 8.66
CA LYS A 87 6.68 10.50 9.70
C LYS A 87 8.08 10.87 9.21
N LYS A 88 8.77 11.73 10.00
CA LYS A 88 10.13 12.25 9.69
C LYS A 88 11.27 11.48 10.35
N GLU A 89 11.01 10.60 11.30
CA GLU A 89 12.04 9.85 12.03
C GLU A 89 12.09 8.40 11.56
N LYS A 90 13.30 7.92 11.22
CA LYS A 90 13.55 6.56 10.69
C LYS A 90 12.58 6.26 9.54
N TYR A 91 12.83 6.94 8.43
CA TYR A 91 11.95 6.88 7.28
C TYR A 91 11.81 5.48 6.72
N ILE A 92 10.58 5.03 6.63
CA ILE A 92 10.21 3.88 5.81
C ILE A 92 10.37 4.26 4.32
N ILE A 93 10.27 5.55 4.02
CA ILE A 93 10.37 6.15 2.68
C ILE A 93 11.73 6.81 2.51
N ASP A 94 12.45 6.51 1.44
CA ASP A 94 13.77 7.09 1.13
C ASP A 94 13.70 8.36 0.27
N ASP A 95 12.53 8.66 -0.31
CA ASP A 95 12.29 9.82 -1.14
C ASP A 95 10.87 10.39 -0.94
N THR A 96 10.49 11.39 -1.76
CA THR A 96 9.15 11.98 -1.68
C THR A 96 8.08 10.93 -1.97
N PRO A 97 7.03 10.82 -1.14
CA PRO A 97 5.96 9.84 -1.31
C PRO A 97 5.17 10.01 -2.62
N ASP A 98 5.36 11.10 -3.33
CA ASP A 98 4.60 11.48 -4.51
C ASP A 98 5.31 11.10 -5.84
N ASN A 99 6.60 10.75 -5.79
CA ASN A 99 7.32 10.27 -6.96
C ASN A 99 7.14 8.75 -7.11
N ILE A 100 5.98 8.33 -7.58
CA ILE A 100 5.64 6.92 -7.80
C ILE A 100 5.34 6.71 -9.28
N MET A 101 6.11 5.79 -9.89
CA MET A 101 5.86 5.31 -11.25
C MET A 101 5.63 3.81 -11.20
N VAL A 102 4.56 3.37 -11.84
CA VAL A 102 4.19 1.95 -11.96
C VAL A 102 4.67 1.41 -13.30
N LYS A 103 5.24 0.21 -13.27
CA LYS A 103 5.57 -0.58 -14.46
C LYS A 103 4.67 -1.81 -14.46
N SER A 104 4.05 -2.09 -15.58
CA SER A 104 3.08 -3.18 -15.72
C SER A 104 3.12 -3.81 -17.09
N ASN A 105 2.68 -5.05 -17.19
CA ASN A 105 2.29 -5.68 -18.44
C ASN A 105 0.81 -5.42 -18.82
N ILE A 106 0.09 -4.68 -17.97
CA ILE A 106 -1.26 -4.20 -18.23
C ILE A 106 -1.14 -2.80 -18.80
N GLU A 107 -1.57 -2.60 -20.03
CA GLU A 107 -1.37 -1.36 -20.79
C GLU A 107 -1.92 -0.13 -20.07
N GLU A 108 -3.08 -0.25 -19.44
CA GLU A 108 -3.73 0.84 -18.72
C GLU A 108 -2.95 1.29 -17.47
N LEU A 109 -2.14 0.40 -16.89
CA LEU A 109 -1.35 0.66 -15.69
C LEU A 109 0.14 0.91 -15.98
N ASP A 110 0.60 0.61 -17.19
CA ASP A 110 2.04 0.73 -17.50
C ASP A 110 2.46 2.19 -17.69
N ASN A 111 3.65 2.50 -17.15
CA ASN A 111 4.24 3.84 -17.18
C ASN A 111 3.32 4.95 -16.63
N ARG A 112 2.50 4.62 -15.63
CA ARG A 112 1.59 5.58 -14.97
C ARG A 112 2.16 6.05 -13.64
N SER A 113 1.95 7.35 -13.38
CA SER A 113 2.07 7.89 -12.02
C SER A 113 0.91 7.39 -11.14
N ASN A 114 1.09 7.44 -9.82
CA ASN A 114 0.00 7.06 -8.92
C ASN A 114 -1.25 7.94 -9.09
N ASP A 115 -1.07 9.23 -9.41
CA ASP A 115 -2.19 10.15 -9.65
C ASP A 115 -2.98 9.80 -10.92
N GLU A 116 -2.32 9.26 -11.93
CA GLU A 116 -3.00 8.75 -13.13
C GLU A 116 -3.76 7.47 -12.81
N ILE A 117 -3.17 6.53 -12.03
CA ILE A 117 -3.84 5.30 -11.59
C ILE A 117 -5.07 5.61 -10.74
N LYS A 118 -4.96 6.59 -9.84
CA LYS A 118 -6.08 7.09 -9.03
C LYS A 118 -7.29 7.50 -9.90
N LYS A 119 -7.03 8.12 -11.06
CA LYS A 119 -8.08 8.55 -12.01
C LYS A 119 -8.68 7.40 -12.82
N ILE A 120 -7.88 6.36 -13.11
CA ILE A 120 -8.32 5.19 -13.88
C ILE A 120 -9.34 4.37 -13.10
N ARG A 121 -9.21 4.26 -11.76
CA ARG A 121 -10.04 3.41 -10.89
C ARG A 121 -10.15 2.01 -11.47
N TYR A 122 -9.00 1.33 -11.61
CA TYR A 122 -8.88 0.08 -12.36
C TYR A 122 -9.80 -1.03 -11.84
N PHE A 123 -9.92 -1.12 -10.51
CA PHE A 123 -10.94 -1.92 -9.86
C PHE A 123 -11.86 -1.02 -9.03
N ASP A 124 -13.05 -1.54 -8.76
CA ASP A 124 -14.02 -0.95 -7.83
C ASP A 124 -14.25 -1.96 -6.72
N PHE A 125 -13.42 -1.89 -5.67
CA PHE A 125 -13.53 -2.77 -4.52
C PHE A 125 -14.57 -2.26 -3.55
N GLU A 126 -15.38 -3.18 -3.02
CA GLU A 126 -16.29 -2.86 -1.93
C GLU A 126 -15.53 -2.86 -0.59
N PRO A 127 -15.52 -1.72 0.16
CA PRO A 127 -14.94 -1.69 1.49
C PRO A 127 -15.82 -2.46 2.49
N THR A 128 -15.25 -2.81 3.66
CA THR A 128 -16.07 -3.34 4.77
C THR A 128 -17.06 -2.29 5.25
N SER A 129 -18.16 -2.72 5.87
CA SER A 129 -19.22 -1.82 6.34
C SER A 129 -18.70 -0.67 7.23
N GLY A 130 -17.66 -0.92 8.04
CA GLY A 130 -17.02 0.09 8.90
C GLY A 130 -16.20 1.15 8.15
N TRP A 131 -15.89 0.95 6.87
CA TRP A 131 -15.12 1.88 6.03
C TRP A 131 -15.94 2.45 4.87
N LYS A 132 -17.13 1.94 4.63
CA LYS A 132 -18.02 2.38 3.56
C LYS A 132 -18.39 3.85 3.72
N GLY A 133 -18.19 4.65 2.67
CA GLY A 133 -18.37 6.10 2.68
C GLY A 133 -17.22 6.90 3.30
N HIS A 134 -16.09 6.24 3.63
CA HIS A 134 -14.95 6.90 4.28
C HIS A 134 -13.66 6.87 3.46
N ILE A 135 -13.47 5.88 2.61
CA ILE A 135 -12.22 5.67 1.87
C ILE A 135 -12.38 5.65 0.36
N GLU A 136 -13.60 5.67 -0.15
CA GLU A 136 -13.86 5.75 -1.58
C GLU A 136 -13.52 7.13 -2.14
N PHE A 137 -13.30 7.21 -3.43
CA PHE A 137 -13.22 8.49 -4.14
C PHE A 137 -14.59 9.16 -4.17
N ASP A 138 -14.62 10.47 -4.14
CA ASP A 138 -15.82 11.30 -4.31
C ASP A 138 -16.36 11.23 -5.74
#